data_d02568d1e7a3d08d095fbb8537c1e3c5
#
_entry.id   d02568d1e7a3d08d095fbb8537c1e3c5
#
_cell.length_a   1.000
_cell.length_b   1.000
_cell.length_c   1.000
_cell.angle_alpha   90.00
_cell.angle_beta   90.00
_cell.angle_gamma   90.00
#
_symmetry.space_group_name_H-M   'P 1'
#
loop_
_entity.id
_entity.type
_entity.pdbx_description
1 polymer ?
#
loop_
_entity_poly.entity_id
_entity_poly.type
_entity_poly.pdbx_seq_one_letter_code
_entity_poly.pdbx_strand_id
1 'polypeptide(L)'
;MFLSLIKRFPSLQKILLYLWQKWHNGDKVKFWFSSKISSKCSFEGMNHVGKHSFYYGHMGYGTSVGGESLVSADIGRFTSLAPRCSFINSTHPYKSPFATTCPIFFSLIKGRNPQNFSFATKQMFEEFRYYDMDRKLVNKIGNDCWFGSDVTLIGGVEVHDGAVVLAHAVVTKDVPPYAIVGGIPAKVI
;
A
#
# COMPACT_ATOMS: atom_id res chain seq x y z
N MET A 1 -12.91 -18.94 -20.94
CA MET A 1 -12.53 -18.45 -22.26
C MET A 1 -12.53 -16.92 -22.37
N PHE A 2 -13.60 -16.19 -22.01
CA PHE A 2 -13.64 -14.72 -22.09
C PHE A 2 -12.60 -14.01 -21.20
N LEU A 3 -12.43 -14.44 -19.94
CA LEU A 3 -11.43 -13.87 -18.99
C LEU A 3 -9.97 -14.14 -19.40
N SER A 4 -9.68 -15.21 -20.13
CA SER A 4 -8.33 -15.49 -20.63
C SER A 4 -7.97 -14.62 -21.84
N LEU A 5 -8.96 -14.26 -22.65
CA LEU A 5 -8.78 -13.34 -23.77
C LEU A 5 -8.47 -11.91 -23.30
N ILE A 6 -9.16 -11.43 -22.26
CA ILE A 6 -8.96 -10.08 -21.69
C ILE A 6 -7.54 -9.92 -21.12
N LYS A 7 -6.97 -10.98 -20.55
CA LYS A 7 -5.58 -10.95 -20.06
C LYS A 7 -4.52 -10.70 -21.14
N ARG A 8 -4.86 -10.97 -22.41
CA ARG A 8 -3.99 -10.69 -23.57
C ARG A 8 -3.92 -9.21 -23.97
N PHE A 9 -4.88 -8.39 -23.49
CA PHE A 9 -4.97 -6.97 -23.83
C PHE A 9 -4.98 -6.09 -22.57
N PRO A 10 -3.80 -5.74 -22.02
CA PRO A 10 -3.69 -4.98 -20.77
C PRO A 10 -4.45 -3.65 -20.78
N SER A 11 -4.49 -2.97 -21.93
CA SER A 11 -5.22 -1.70 -22.09
C SER A 11 -6.72 -1.89 -21.98
N LEU A 12 -7.27 -2.94 -22.60
CA LEU A 12 -8.69 -3.28 -22.52
C LEU A 12 -9.07 -3.68 -21.08
N GLN A 13 -8.24 -4.48 -20.43
CA GLN A 13 -8.43 -4.86 -19.03
C GLN A 13 -8.50 -3.63 -18.12
N LYS A 14 -7.62 -2.65 -18.34
CA LYS A 14 -7.59 -1.39 -17.57
C LYS A 14 -8.88 -0.58 -17.80
N ILE A 15 -9.36 -0.47 -19.03
CA ILE A 15 -10.61 0.22 -19.37
C ILE A 15 -11.80 -0.46 -18.69
N LEU A 16 -11.92 -1.78 -18.82
CA LEU A 16 -13.01 -2.54 -18.21
C LEU A 16 -13.02 -2.43 -16.69
N LEU A 17 -11.85 -2.51 -16.05
CA LEU A 17 -11.73 -2.33 -14.60
C LEU A 17 -12.12 -0.91 -14.17
N TYR A 18 -11.70 0.10 -14.92
CA TYR A 18 -12.07 1.50 -14.65
C TYR A 18 -13.58 1.71 -14.74
N LEU A 19 -14.23 1.22 -15.81
CA LEU A 19 -15.68 1.33 -16.01
C LEU A 19 -16.44 0.55 -14.94
N TRP A 20 -15.99 -0.63 -14.58
CA TRP A 20 -16.57 -1.44 -13.51
C TRP A 20 -16.49 -0.71 -12.17
N GLN A 21 -15.32 -0.15 -11.84
CA GLN A 21 -15.14 0.63 -10.61
C GLN A 21 -16.04 1.87 -10.58
N LYS A 22 -16.18 2.57 -11.70
CA LYS A 22 -17.10 3.72 -11.82
C LYS A 22 -18.55 3.31 -11.60
N TRP A 23 -18.96 2.20 -12.16
CA TRP A 23 -20.32 1.70 -12.01
C TRP A 23 -20.60 1.19 -10.59
N HIS A 24 -19.64 0.45 -9.98
CA HIS A 24 -19.81 -0.21 -8.68
C HIS A 24 -19.69 0.74 -7.50
N ASN A 25 -18.79 1.71 -7.58
CA ASN A 25 -18.54 2.65 -6.50
C ASN A 25 -19.27 3.99 -6.69
N GLY A 26 -19.87 4.21 -7.86
CA GLY A 26 -20.74 5.34 -8.14
C GLY A 26 -20.15 6.66 -7.66
N ASP A 27 -20.90 7.38 -6.83
CA ASP A 27 -20.50 8.68 -6.27
C ASP A 27 -19.65 8.56 -4.99
N LYS A 28 -19.34 7.33 -4.54
CA LYS A 28 -18.58 7.14 -3.30
C LYS A 28 -17.14 7.59 -3.39
N VAL A 29 -16.49 7.38 -4.57
CA VAL A 29 -15.08 7.71 -4.76
C VAL A 29 -14.82 8.43 -6.07
N LYS A 30 -14.10 9.55 -5.99
CA LYS A 30 -13.55 10.26 -7.14
C LYS A 30 -12.15 9.74 -7.44
N PHE A 31 -11.90 9.26 -8.66
CA PHE A 31 -10.60 8.78 -9.11
C PHE A 31 -10.40 8.97 -10.61
N TRP A 32 -9.16 8.85 -11.08
CA TRP A 32 -8.75 9.12 -12.45
C TRP A 32 -8.48 7.82 -13.23
N PHE A 33 -8.57 7.86 -14.54
CA PHE A 33 -8.24 6.72 -15.39
C PHE A 33 -6.77 6.26 -15.21
N SER A 34 -5.85 7.17 -14.83
CA SER A 34 -4.46 6.83 -14.52
C SER A 34 -4.27 6.12 -13.18
N SER A 35 -5.27 6.15 -12.29
CA SER A 35 -5.20 5.49 -10.98
C SER A 35 -5.55 4.01 -11.10
N LYS A 36 -4.91 3.18 -10.27
CA LYS A 36 -5.18 1.74 -10.19
C LYS A 36 -5.86 1.45 -8.86
N ILE A 37 -7.14 1.13 -8.90
CA ILE A 37 -7.92 0.73 -7.73
C ILE A 37 -8.20 -0.77 -7.85
N SER A 38 -7.86 -1.53 -6.80
CA SER A 38 -8.15 -2.97 -6.78
C SER A 38 -9.66 -3.22 -6.79
N SER A 39 -10.10 -4.29 -7.46
CA SER A 39 -11.50 -4.72 -7.44
C SER A 39 -12.01 -5.12 -6.06
N LYS A 40 -11.11 -5.34 -5.10
CA LYS A 40 -11.43 -5.70 -3.72
C LYS A 40 -11.52 -4.49 -2.78
N CYS A 41 -11.39 -3.26 -3.30
CA CYS A 41 -11.55 -2.06 -2.48
C CYS A 41 -13.00 -1.83 -2.10
N SER A 42 -13.18 -1.20 -0.93
CA SER A 42 -14.48 -0.70 -0.48
C SER A 42 -14.37 0.76 -0.04
N PHE A 43 -15.44 1.52 -0.24
CA PHE A 43 -15.49 2.96 0.01
C PHE A 43 -16.77 3.32 0.76
N GLU A 44 -16.66 4.13 1.82
CA GLU A 44 -17.84 4.60 2.54
C GLU A 44 -18.51 5.78 1.83
N GLY A 45 -17.75 6.70 1.24
CA GLY A 45 -18.25 7.87 0.51
C GLY A 45 -17.38 9.12 0.68
N MET A 46 -17.57 10.12 -0.19
CA MET A 46 -16.75 11.34 -0.27
C MET A 46 -15.24 11.05 -0.35
N ASN A 47 -14.88 9.94 -0.96
CA ASN A 47 -13.49 9.50 -1.05
C ASN A 47 -12.81 10.07 -2.31
N HIS A 48 -11.48 10.20 -2.24
CA HIS A 48 -10.68 10.62 -3.38
C HIS A 48 -9.39 9.81 -3.48
N VAL A 49 -9.08 9.34 -4.71
CA VAL A 49 -7.80 8.71 -5.04
C VAL A 49 -7.16 9.50 -6.18
N GLY A 50 -6.01 10.11 -5.92
CA GLY A 50 -5.30 10.98 -6.84
C GLY A 50 -4.76 10.28 -8.08
N LYS A 51 -4.33 11.07 -9.08
CA LYS A 51 -3.75 10.57 -10.34
C LYS A 51 -2.53 9.69 -10.09
N HIS A 52 -2.33 8.68 -10.95
CA HIS A 52 -1.17 7.80 -10.95
C HIS A 52 -0.95 7.03 -9.63
N SER A 53 -1.98 6.94 -8.79
CA SER A 53 -1.91 6.23 -7.51
C SER A 53 -2.39 4.79 -7.64
N PHE A 54 -1.87 3.92 -6.77
CA PHE A 54 -2.41 2.59 -6.51
C PHE A 54 -3.09 2.59 -5.14
N TYR A 55 -4.31 2.02 -5.07
CA TYR A 55 -5.01 1.84 -3.81
C TYR A 55 -5.57 0.42 -3.67
N TYR A 56 -5.37 -0.18 -2.48
CA TYR A 56 -5.96 -1.44 -2.06
C TYR A 56 -6.32 -1.38 -0.58
N GLY A 57 -7.58 -1.67 -0.24
CA GLY A 57 -8.12 -1.72 1.11
C GLY A 57 -9.49 -1.08 1.24
N HIS A 58 -9.90 -0.85 2.48
CA HIS A 58 -11.10 -0.10 2.84
C HIS A 58 -10.76 1.38 3.08
N MET A 59 -11.61 2.28 2.59
CA MET A 59 -11.47 3.73 2.80
C MET A 59 -12.71 4.28 3.50
N GLY A 60 -12.53 4.77 4.71
CA GLY A 60 -13.55 5.41 5.51
C GLY A 60 -14.05 6.73 4.90
N TYR A 61 -15.19 7.21 5.34
CA TYR A 61 -15.87 8.38 4.81
C TYR A 61 -14.99 9.65 4.86
N GLY A 62 -15.00 10.43 3.79
CA GLY A 62 -14.28 11.70 3.70
C GLY A 62 -12.76 11.58 3.60
N THR A 63 -12.23 10.37 3.41
CA THR A 63 -10.79 10.12 3.33
C THR A 63 -10.25 10.30 1.92
N SER A 64 -9.04 10.85 1.82
CA SER A 64 -8.37 11.13 0.54
C SER A 64 -6.93 10.62 0.48
N VAL A 65 -6.55 10.12 -0.69
CA VAL A 65 -5.17 9.73 -1.03
C VAL A 65 -4.69 10.61 -2.17
N GLY A 66 -3.58 11.31 -1.96
CA GLY A 66 -2.93 12.18 -2.94
C GLY A 66 -2.37 11.41 -4.14
N GLY A 67 -2.05 12.14 -5.19
CA GLY A 67 -1.50 11.57 -6.44
C GLY A 67 -0.14 10.89 -6.26
N GLU A 68 0.20 10.01 -7.21
CA GLU A 68 1.50 9.32 -7.27
C GLU A 68 1.81 8.47 -6.02
N SER A 69 0.77 8.01 -5.32
CA SER A 69 0.89 7.26 -4.08
C SER A 69 0.71 5.76 -4.29
N LEU A 70 1.44 4.96 -3.51
CA LEU A 70 1.33 3.50 -3.47
C LEU A 70 0.80 3.09 -2.09
N VAL A 71 -0.50 2.85 -1.98
CA VAL A 71 -1.18 2.64 -0.71
C VAL A 71 -1.90 1.30 -0.68
N SER A 72 -1.55 0.47 0.28
CA SER A 72 -2.24 -0.79 0.59
C SER A 72 -2.54 -0.80 2.09
N ALA A 73 -3.72 -0.30 2.44
CA ALA A 73 -4.14 -0.16 3.83
C ALA A 73 -5.66 -0.05 3.96
N ASP A 74 -6.19 -0.48 5.10
CA ASP A 74 -7.47 0.02 5.58
C ASP A 74 -7.24 1.37 6.24
N ILE A 75 -8.01 2.38 5.83
CA ILE A 75 -7.89 3.75 6.31
C ILE A 75 -9.24 4.18 6.89
N GLY A 76 -9.21 4.72 8.10
CA GLY A 76 -10.38 5.25 8.79
C GLY A 76 -10.97 6.49 8.10
N ARG A 77 -11.87 7.16 8.79
CA ARG A 77 -12.62 8.31 8.29
C ARG A 77 -11.83 9.60 8.42
N PHE A 78 -12.08 10.56 7.53
CA PHE A 78 -11.54 11.93 7.55
C PHE A 78 -10.00 12.01 7.52
N THR A 79 -9.34 10.95 7.08
CA THR A 79 -7.88 10.87 6.96
C THR A 79 -7.41 11.43 5.62
N SER A 80 -6.35 12.21 5.63
CA SER A 80 -5.76 12.82 4.44
C SER A 80 -4.31 12.42 4.24
N LEU A 81 -4.02 11.80 3.10
CA LEU A 81 -2.66 11.54 2.64
C LEU A 81 -2.30 12.51 1.52
N ALA A 82 -1.23 13.28 1.71
CA ALA A 82 -0.66 14.12 0.67
C ALA A 82 -0.03 13.26 -0.46
N PRO A 83 0.36 13.84 -1.60
CA PRO A 83 0.95 13.09 -2.71
C PRO A 83 2.24 12.34 -2.36
N ARG A 84 2.53 11.29 -3.14
CA ARG A 84 3.75 10.48 -3.10
C ARG A 84 3.99 9.72 -1.79
N CYS A 85 2.89 9.34 -1.10
CA CYS A 85 2.99 8.41 0.01
C CYS A 85 3.22 6.98 -0.49
N SER A 86 4.16 6.25 0.13
CA SER A 86 4.57 4.90 -0.26
C SER A 86 4.51 3.92 0.90
N PHE A 87 3.69 2.87 0.78
CA PHE A 87 3.56 1.81 1.78
C PHE A 87 4.30 0.57 1.30
N ILE A 88 5.45 0.28 1.92
CA ILE A 88 6.43 -0.69 1.45
C ILE A 88 6.39 -1.93 2.32
N ASN A 89 6.02 -3.06 1.75
CA ASN A 89 5.93 -4.33 2.47
C ASN A 89 7.16 -5.24 2.29
N SER A 90 7.95 -5.03 1.25
CA SER A 90 9.08 -5.93 0.96
C SER A 90 10.34 -5.56 1.71
N THR A 91 11.07 -6.57 2.15
CA THR A 91 12.36 -6.41 2.86
C THR A 91 13.35 -7.46 2.38
N HIS A 92 14.64 -7.24 2.70
CA HIS A 92 15.74 -8.15 2.41
C HIS A 92 16.48 -8.48 3.70
N PRO A 93 17.08 -9.67 3.83
CA PRO A 93 17.93 -10.00 4.96
C PRO A 93 19.25 -9.21 4.89
N TYR A 94 19.53 -8.40 5.89
CA TYR A 94 20.77 -7.60 5.98
C TYR A 94 21.53 -7.83 7.29
N LYS A 95 21.10 -8.83 8.07
CA LYS A 95 21.71 -9.21 9.34
C LYS A 95 22.02 -10.71 9.35
N SER A 96 22.93 -11.12 10.26
CA SER A 96 23.19 -12.53 10.53
C SER A 96 21.87 -13.31 10.73
N PRO A 97 21.78 -14.56 10.25
CA PRO A 97 22.84 -15.38 9.67
C PRO A 97 23.03 -15.27 8.15
N PHE A 98 22.41 -14.29 7.50
CA PHE A 98 22.46 -14.14 6.04
C PHE A 98 23.75 -13.44 5.59
N ALA A 99 24.49 -14.08 4.68
CA ALA A 99 25.71 -13.52 4.10
C ALA A 99 25.45 -12.61 2.88
N THR A 100 24.20 -12.58 2.38
CA THR A 100 23.84 -11.84 1.16
C THR A 100 22.40 -11.32 1.23
N THR A 101 22.15 -10.20 0.57
CA THR A 101 20.82 -9.61 0.37
C THR A 101 20.20 -10.02 -0.97
N CYS A 102 20.88 -10.80 -1.80
CA CYS A 102 20.41 -11.18 -3.12
C CYS A 102 19.32 -12.28 -3.03
N PRO A 103 18.12 -12.05 -3.58
CA PRO A 103 17.00 -12.97 -3.45
C PRO A 103 17.26 -14.38 -3.97
N ILE A 104 18.17 -14.55 -4.93
CA ILE A 104 18.50 -15.85 -5.49
C ILE A 104 19.01 -16.86 -4.44
N PHE A 105 19.51 -16.37 -3.30
CA PHE A 105 20.07 -17.19 -2.23
C PHE A 105 19.12 -17.43 -1.05
N PHE A 106 17.98 -16.72 -0.99
CA PHE A 106 17.08 -16.87 0.16
C PHE A 106 15.58 -16.96 -0.22
N SER A 107 15.19 -16.54 -1.44
CA SER A 107 13.77 -16.48 -1.82
C SER A 107 13.36 -17.68 -2.65
N LEU A 108 12.23 -18.29 -2.25
CA LEU A 108 11.50 -19.30 -3.06
C LEU A 108 10.30 -18.69 -3.78
N ILE A 109 10.09 -17.39 -3.70
CA ILE A 109 8.91 -16.72 -4.26
C ILE A 109 9.06 -16.59 -5.78
N LYS A 110 8.10 -17.14 -6.52
CA LYS A 110 8.05 -17.06 -7.99
C LYS A 110 8.00 -15.59 -8.45
N GLY A 111 8.79 -15.29 -9.49
CA GLY A 111 8.88 -13.93 -10.06
C GLY A 111 9.85 -13.00 -9.32
N ARG A 112 10.42 -13.41 -8.18
CA ARG A 112 11.41 -12.64 -7.44
C ARG A 112 12.80 -12.71 -8.08
N ASN A 113 13.11 -13.85 -8.69
CA ASN A 113 14.39 -14.12 -9.34
C ASN A 113 14.18 -14.39 -10.85
N PRO A 114 15.17 -14.07 -11.69
CA PRO A 114 15.16 -14.45 -13.09
C PRO A 114 14.91 -15.96 -13.24
N GLN A 115 14.06 -16.33 -14.21
CA GLN A 115 13.74 -17.73 -14.52
C GLN A 115 13.16 -18.52 -13.32
N ASN A 116 12.72 -17.84 -12.24
CA ASN A 116 12.26 -18.46 -10.99
C ASN A 116 13.27 -19.42 -10.35
N PHE A 117 14.55 -19.20 -10.59
CA PHE A 117 15.62 -20.00 -10.00
C PHE A 117 16.02 -19.49 -8.62
N SER A 118 16.30 -20.40 -7.70
CA SER A 118 16.86 -20.09 -6.38
C SER A 118 17.82 -21.18 -5.93
N PHE A 119 18.87 -20.79 -5.25
CA PHE A 119 19.76 -21.71 -4.50
C PHE A 119 19.18 -22.09 -3.14
N ALA A 120 18.15 -21.37 -2.65
CA ALA A 120 17.51 -21.71 -1.40
C ALA A 120 16.71 -23.02 -1.53
N THR A 121 16.85 -23.91 -0.56
CA THR A 121 16.08 -25.15 -0.46
C THR A 121 14.84 -25.04 0.43
N LYS A 122 14.80 -24.01 1.28
CA LYS A 122 13.67 -23.68 2.15
C LYS A 122 13.57 -22.16 2.33
N GLN A 123 12.35 -21.67 2.60
CA GLN A 123 12.12 -20.27 2.93
C GLN A 123 12.61 -20.00 4.36
N MET A 124 13.66 -19.21 4.52
CA MET A 124 14.29 -18.91 5.81
C MET A 124 14.11 -17.46 6.25
N PHE A 125 13.54 -16.63 5.38
CA PHE A 125 13.38 -15.20 5.60
C PHE A 125 11.98 -14.75 5.21
N GLU A 126 11.33 -13.98 6.09
CA GLU A 126 10.03 -13.36 5.79
C GLU A 126 10.24 -12.11 4.94
N GLU A 127 9.98 -12.24 3.64
CA GLU A 127 10.26 -11.19 2.65
C GLU A 127 9.22 -10.08 2.62
N PHE A 128 8.01 -10.34 3.16
CA PHE A 128 6.92 -9.39 3.14
C PHE A 128 6.34 -9.20 4.53
N ARG A 129 6.13 -7.95 4.89
CA ARG A 129 5.45 -7.58 6.13
C ARG A 129 4.08 -7.03 5.80
N TYR A 130 3.06 -7.57 6.45
CA TYR A 130 1.69 -7.13 6.33
C TYR A 130 1.12 -6.86 7.72
N TYR A 131 0.22 -5.88 7.80
CA TYR A 131 -0.65 -5.71 8.96
C TYR A 131 -1.68 -6.85 9.02
N ASP A 132 -2.27 -7.19 7.86
CA ASP A 132 -3.23 -8.29 7.70
C ASP A 132 -2.68 -9.27 6.65
N MET A 133 -2.24 -10.45 7.09
CA MET A 133 -1.62 -11.49 6.25
C MET A 133 -2.64 -12.14 5.31
N ASP A 134 -3.89 -12.32 5.74
CA ASP A 134 -4.93 -13.01 4.95
C ASP A 134 -5.37 -12.13 3.77
N ARG A 135 -5.59 -10.85 4.01
CA ARG A 135 -5.95 -9.87 3.00
C ARG A 135 -4.74 -9.27 2.29
N LYS A 136 -3.53 -9.49 2.79
CA LYS A 136 -2.27 -8.88 2.31
C LYS A 136 -2.32 -7.35 2.36
N LEU A 137 -2.92 -6.80 3.39
CA LEU A 137 -2.88 -5.36 3.65
C LEU A 137 -1.55 -4.98 4.31
N VAL A 138 -0.91 -3.98 3.75
CA VAL A 138 0.43 -3.59 4.19
C VAL A 138 0.38 -2.87 5.53
N ASN A 139 -0.57 -1.94 5.68
CA ASN A 139 -0.71 -1.12 6.89
C ASN A 139 -2.18 -0.94 7.29
N LYS A 140 -2.39 -0.39 8.49
CA LYS A 140 -3.67 0.12 8.96
C LYS A 140 -3.52 1.56 9.43
N ILE A 141 -4.50 2.39 9.11
CA ILE A 141 -4.53 3.81 9.49
C ILE A 141 -5.87 4.12 10.13
N GLY A 142 -5.83 4.82 11.24
CA GLY A 142 -7.01 5.26 11.98
C GLY A 142 -7.78 6.39 11.32
N ASN A 143 -8.64 7.00 12.12
CA ASN A 143 -9.46 8.14 11.72
C ASN A 143 -8.71 9.45 11.95
N ASP A 144 -9.10 10.50 11.18
CA ASP A 144 -8.61 11.86 11.35
C ASP A 144 -7.08 12.00 11.38
N CYS A 145 -6.40 11.17 10.60
CA CYS A 145 -4.94 11.23 10.46
C CYS A 145 -4.54 12.16 9.31
N TRP A 146 -3.38 12.78 9.45
CA TRP A 146 -2.79 13.57 8.37
C TRP A 146 -1.38 13.11 8.04
N PHE A 147 -1.12 12.94 6.73
CA PHE A 147 0.19 12.56 6.20
C PHE A 147 0.69 13.63 5.26
N GLY A 148 1.86 14.16 5.53
CA GLY A 148 2.59 15.03 4.60
C GLY A 148 3.04 14.30 3.34
N SER A 149 3.51 15.05 2.36
CA SER A 149 4.03 14.47 1.11
C SER A 149 5.25 13.60 1.33
N ASP A 150 5.45 12.61 0.45
CA ASP A 150 6.65 11.76 0.41
C ASP A 150 6.84 10.91 1.68
N VAL A 151 5.77 10.65 2.43
CA VAL A 151 5.82 9.76 3.60
C VAL A 151 5.97 8.31 3.15
N THR A 152 6.89 7.59 3.82
CA THR A 152 7.05 6.14 3.65
C THR A 152 6.63 5.42 4.92
N LEU A 153 5.68 4.45 4.80
CA LEU A 153 5.35 3.49 5.84
C LEU A 153 5.95 2.14 5.53
N ILE A 154 6.65 1.55 6.51
CA ILE A 154 7.10 0.16 6.41
C ILE A 154 5.93 -0.77 6.78
N GLY A 155 5.84 -1.90 6.10
CA GLY A 155 4.75 -2.85 6.29
C GLY A 155 4.62 -3.38 7.72
N GLY A 156 3.39 -3.67 8.12
CA GLY A 156 3.02 -4.12 9.46
C GLY A 156 2.78 -3.00 10.46
N VAL A 157 2.98 -1.71 10.07
CA VAL A 157 2.78 -0.56 10.96
C VAL A 157 1.31 -0.19 11.02
N GLU A 158 0.83 0.10 12.25
CA GLU A 158 -0.45 0.76 12.51
C GLU A 158 -0.24 2.23 12.90
N VAL A 159 -1.01 3.12 12.27
CA VAL A 159 -1.07 4.54 12.64
C VAL A 159 -2.43 4.77 13.26
N HIS A 160 -2.45 5.15 14.53
CA HIS A 160 -3.69 5.31 15.29
C HIS A 160 -4.36 6.67 15.04
N ASP A 161 -5.61 6.80 15.55
CA ASP A 161 -6.48 7.96 15.35
C ASP A 161 -5.81 9.30 15.68
N GLY A 162 -6.09 10.31 14.87
CA GLY A 162 -5.63 11.68 15.09
C GLY A 162 -4.12 11.90 14.90
N ALA A 163 -3.38 10.91 14.44
CA ALA A 163 -1.94 11.03 14.27
C ALA A 163 -1.55 11.93 13.09
N VAL A 164 -0.45 12.65 13.26
CA VAL A 164 0.15 13.52 12.25
C VAL A 164 1.52 12.97 11.85
N VAL A 165 1.69 12.65 10.58
CA VAL A 165 2.96 12.19 10.02
C VAL A 165 3.53 13.28 9.13
N LEU A 166 4.64 13.90 9.54
CA LEU A 166 5.25 15.01 8.81
C LEU A 166 5.84 14.55 7.46
N ALA A 167 5.92 15.48 6.53
CA ALA A 167 6.45 15.22 5.18
C ALA A 167 7.85 14.58 5.22
N HIS A 168 8.13 13.68 4.28
CA HIS A 168 9.39 12.93 4.14
C HIS A 168 9.72 12.01 5.34
N ALA A 169 8.77 11.73 6.24
CA ALA A 169 9.00 10.80 7.33
C ALA A 169 9.05 9.34 6.84
N VAL A 170 9.94 8.54 7.44
CA VAL A 170 10.00 7.08 7.27
C VAL A 170 9.53 6.42 8.56
N VAL A 171 8.28 5.96 8.55
CA VAL A 171 7.63 5.36 9.72
C VAL A 171 7.91 3.87 9.76
N THR A 172 8.61 3.42 10.80
CA THR A 172 9.07 2.02 10.96
C THR A 172 8.46 1.30 12.15
N LYS A 173 7.65 2.00 12.96
CA LYS A 173 6.96 1.50 14.15
C LYS A 173 5.57 2.12 14.24
N ASP A 174 4.69 1.51 15.01
CA ASP A 174 3.35 2.02 15.25
C ASP A 174 3.39 3.45 15.78
N VAL A 175 2.42 4.25 15.33
CA VAL A 175 2.27 5.66 15.73
C VAL A 175 1.12 5.75 16.73
N PRO A 176 1.38 6.22 17.97
CA PRO A 176 0.34 6.34 18.98
C PRO A 176 -0.78 7.32 18.56
N PRO A 177 -1.98 7.20 19.16
CA PRO A 177 -3.06 8.15 18.93
C PRO A 177 -2.62 9.59 19.21
N TYR A 178 -3.02 10.51 18.33
CA TYR A 178 -2.76 11.97 18.44
C TYR A 178 -1.27 12.36 18.50
N ALA A 179 -0.37 11.43 18.18
CA ALA A 179 1.05 11.74 18.13
C ALA A 179 1.43 12.47 16.85
N ILE A 180 2.38 13.39 16.95
CA ILE A 180 3.07 14.00 15.81
C ILE A 180 4.40 13.29 15.63
N VAL A 181 4.65 12.73 14.44
CA VAL A 181 5.88 12.01 14.15
C VAL A 181 6.57 12.55 12.91
N GLY A 182 7.90 12.56 12.92
CA GLY A 182 8.71 13.02 11.80
C GLY A 182 10.12 12.46 11.80
N GLY A 183 10.82 12.60 10.68
CA GLY A 183 12.22 12.19 10.51
C GLY A 183 12.42 10.79 9.95
N ILE A 184 13.69 10.37 9.83
CA ILE A 184 14.16 9.09 9.25
C ILE A 184 15.13 8.44 10.23
N PRO A 185 14.75 7.38 10.98
CA PRO A 185 13.38 6.90 11.16
C PRO A 185 12.51 7.90 11.92
N ALA A 186 11.18 7.87 11.69
CA ALA A 186 10.24 8.76 12.34
C ALA A 186 10.22 8.51 13.86
N LYS A 187 10.17 9.61 14.61
CA LYS A 187 10.05 9.65 16.07
C LYS A 187 8.93 10.61 16.46
N VAL A 188 8.35 10.41 17.63
CA VAL A 188 7.42 11.37 18.24
C VAL A 188 8.18 12.65 18.55
N ILE A 189 7.56 13.79 18.21
CA ILE A 189 8.10 15.15 18.39
C ILE A 189 7.36 15.84 19.54
#